data_d0300ae961997651b06a8e93df5b5f1c
#
_entry.id   d0300ae961997651b06a8e93df5b5f1c
#
_cell.length_a   1.000
_cell.length_b   1.000
_cell.length_c   1.000
_cell.angle_alpha   90.00
_cell.angle_beta   90.00
_cell.angle_gamma   90.00
#
_symmetry.space_group_name_H-M   'P 1'
#
loop_
_entity.id
_entity.type
_entity.pdbx_description
1 polymer ?
#
loop_
_entity_poly.entity_id
_entity_poly.type
_entity_poly.pdbx_seq_one_letter_code
_entity_poly.pdbx_strand_id
1 'polypeptide(L)'
;MAVNRSEHLANVLETHRMSYIDKLVQKFRDKREDIKEALEEHYTSDIYSPLNSGSFGKHTAINIKFDLDIVVPFKRNSFATIEEMYNAVYDFLYEKYENTGLAQVRKQKVSIGVIFKADKDGDQISIDVVPGREISVDSYLNVRDLNIYFNKDTWGFSKGTYMKTNIQSQIDTIKSRDDERKIIRLLKIWKHSNSESYKSFLMELFTLKAFDKSTITGNLWEKTEGVLRYIKDNVTREDFTLKDPGNPSNDLMKNLTWFDRQNLSNKMKNIIDRITENSENIKTYFPVNKDFDTTESYGLKGSSGLSIPKDDQRFG
;
A
#
# COMPACT_ATOMS: atom_id res chain seq x y z
N MET A 1 -17.09 -32.60 1.71
CA MET A 1 -15.73 -32.87 1.14
C MET A 1 -14.77 -31.82 1.71
N ALA A 2 -13.54 -32.21 2.02
CA ALA A 2 -12.55 -31.24 2.52
C ALA A 2 -12.23 -30.19 1.42
N VAL A 3 -12.10 -28.92 1.80
CA VAL A 3 -11.75 -27.83 0.86
C VAL A 3 -10.32 -28.01 0.37
N ASN A 4 -10.14 -27.96 -0.94
CA ASN A 4 -8.81 -27.81 -1.55
C ASN A 4 -8.30 -26.39 -1.26
N ARG A 5 -7.37 -26.29 -0.32
CA ARG A 5 -6.85 -25.00 0.19
C ARG A 5 -6.20 -24.16 -0.91
N SER A 6 -5.44 -24.79 -1.80
CA SER A 6 -4.73 -24.06 -2.87
C SER A 6 -5.69 -23.53 -3.92
N GLU A 7 -6.68 -24.32 -4.31
CA GLU A 7 -7.72 -23.93 -5.26
C GLU A 7 -8.59 -22.80 -4.68
N HIS A 8 -8.97 -22.91 -3.39
CA HIS A 8 -9.68 -21.84 -2.72
C HIS A 8 -8.90 -20.52 -2.74
N LEU A 9 -7.59 -20.54 -2.38
CA LEU A 9 -6.76 -19.32 -2.43
C LEU A 9 -6.60 -18.77 -3.86
N ALA A 10 -6.55 -19.64 -4.87
CA ALA A 10 -6.55 -19.20 -6.26
C ALA A 10 -7.87 -18.46 -6.62
N ASN A 11 -9.04 -18.99 -6.19
CA ASN A 11 -10.31 -18.32 -6.35
C ASN A 11 -10.40 -17.00 -5.57
N VAL A 12 -9.86 -16.95 -4.35
CA VAL A 12 -9.73 -15.70 -3.58
C VAL A 12 -8.96 -14.65 -4.37
N LEU A 13 -7.79 -15.00 -4.91
CA LEU A 13 -7.02 -14.08 -5.74
C LEU A 13 -7.73 -13.66 -7.01
N GLU A 14 -8.49 -14.59 -7.65
CA GLU A 14 -9.29 -14.31 -8.83
C GLU A 14 -10.35 -13.27 -8.54
N THR A 15 -11.22 -13.51 -7.54
CA THR A 15 -12.32 -12.61 -7.18
C THR A 15 -11.87 -11.24 -6.66
N HIS A 16 -10.58 -11.11 -6.28
CA HIS A 16 -9.98 -9.84 -5.83
C HIS A 16 -9.15 -9.12 -6.91
N ARG A 17 -9.28 -9.50 -8.19
CA ARG A 17 -8.56 -8.82 -9.29
C ARG A 17 -9.07 -7.41 -9.52
N MET A 18 -8.11 -6.52 -9.79
CA MET A 18 -8.40 -5.12 -10.16
C MET A 18 -9.20 -4.99 -11.47
N SER A 19 -9.09 -5.98 -12.39
CA SER A 19 -9.81 -5.98 -13.66
C SER A 19 -11.33 -6.01 -13.51
N TYR A 20 -11.86 -6.51 -12.39
CA TYR A 20 -13.30 -6.47 -12.14
C TYR A 20 -13.86 -5.07 -11.90
N ILE A 21 -12.99 -4.13 -11.55
CA ILE A 21 -13.33 -2.73 -11.29
C ILE A 21 -12.61 -1.76 -12.25
N ASP A 22 -12.30 -2.20 -13.47
CA ASP A 22 -11.52 -1.43 -14.44
C ASP A 22 -12.11 -0.04 -14.71
N LYS A 23 -13.44 0.10 -14.76
CA LYS A 23 -14.09 1.41 -14.94
C LYS A 23 -13.76 2.37 -13.80
N LEU A 24 -13.81 1.88 -12.56
CA LEU A 24 -13.45 2.68 -11.40
C LEU A 24 -11.94 2.98 -11.40
N VAL A 25 -11.11 1.99 -11.69
CA VAL A 25 -9.65 2.19 -11.82
C VAL A 25 -9.33 3.25 -12.88
N GLN A 26 -10.06 3.27 -14.01
CA GLN A 26 -9.84 4.30 -15.03
C GLN A 26 -10.18 5.69 -14.52
N LYS A 27 -11.29 5.88 -13.79
CA LYS A 27 -11.61 7.17 -13.15
C LYS A 27 -10.50 7.65 -12.20
N PHE A 28 -9.90 6.73 -11.42
CA PHE A 28 -8.75 7.05 -10.56
C PHE A 28 -7.52 7.43 -11.38
N ARG A 29 -7.25 6.73 -12.48
CA ARG A 29 -6.13 7.07 -13.39
C ARG A 29 -6.30 8.45 -14.00
N ASP A 30 -7.50 8.77 -14.50
CA ASP A 30 -7.78 10.05 -15.10
C ASP A 30 -7.54 11.19 -14.10
N LYS A 31 -8.03 11.06 -12.87
CA LYS A 31 -7.80 12.05 -11.81
C LYS A 31 -6.33 12.15 -11.38
N ARG A 32 -5.62 11.03 -11.38
CA ARG A 32 -4.18 11.02 -11.11
C ARG A 32 -3.38 11.74 -12.18
N GLU A 33 -3.67 11.48 -13.45
CA GLU A 33 -2.97 12.16 -14.55
C GLU A 33 -3.31 13.66 -14.57
N ASP A 34 -4.56 14.07 -14.32
CA ASP A 34 -4.95 15.47 -14.15
C ASP A 34 -4.11 16.20 -13.07
N ILE A 35 -3.89 15.54 -11.90
CA ILE A 35 -3.03 16.10 -10.85
C ILE A 35 -1.57 16.18 -11.31
N LYS A 36 -1.04 15.14 -11.99
CA LYS A 36 0.35 15.13 -12.47
C LYS A 36 0.60 16.23 -13.50
N GLU A 37 -0.26 16.35 -14.49
CA GLU A 37 -0.19 17.40 -15.50
C GLU A 37 -0.23 18.79 -14.85
N ALA A 38 -1.14 19.00 -13.89
CA ALA A 38 -1.23 20.24 -13.15
C ALA A 38 0.06 20.61 -12.39
N LEU A 39 0.70 19.61 -11.77
CA LEU A 39 1.96 19.80 -11.05
C LEU A 39 3.13 20.08 -12.02
N GLU A 40 3.18 19.37 -13.15
CA GLU A 40 4.21 19.56 -14.17
C GLU A 40 4.09 20.95 -14.83
N GLU A 41 2.87 21.42 -15.11
CA GLU A 41 2.62 22.76 -15.62
C GLU A 41 3.01 23.87 -14.63
N HIS A 42 2.69 23.68 -13.35
CA HIS A 42 2.94 24.68 -12.30
C HIS A 42 4.42 24.79 -11.95
N TYR A 43 5.07 23.66 -11.72
CA TYR A 43 6.46 23.60 -11.23
C TYR A 43 7.50 23.49 -12.34
N THR A 44 7.10 23.18 -13.56
CA THR A 44 7.94 23.16 -14.76
C THR A 44 9.33 22.53 -14.55
N SER A 45 10.37 23.35 -14.53
CA SER A 45 11.77 22.91 -14.38
C SER A 45 12.17 22.54 -12.97
N ASP A 46 11.34 22.79 -11.95
CA ASP A 46 11.64 22.54 -10.53
C ASP A 46 11.42 21.10 -10.10
N ILE A 47 10.71 20.33 -10.92
CA ILE A 47 10.41 18.93 -10.66
C ILE A 47 10.96 18.01 -11.74
N TYR A 48 11.12 16.76 -11.40
CA TYR A 48 11.19 15.63 -12.33
C TYR A 48 9.79 15.09 -12.54
N SER A 49 9.57 14.30 -13.61
CA SER A 49 8.26 13.69 -13.88
C SER A 49 7.72 12.92 -12.67
N PRO A 50 6.48 13.21 -12.24
CA PRO A 50 5.86 12.52 -11.11
C PRO A 50 5.69 11.02 -11.35
N LEU A 51 5.92 10.21 -10.31
CA LEU A 51 5.90 8.76 -10.36
C LEU A 51 4.63 8.19 -9.73
N ASN A 52 4.15 7.10 -10.32
CA ASN A 52 3.15 6.27 -9.67
C ASN A 52 3.80 5.44 -8.56
N SER A 53 3.18 5.41 -7.38
CA SER A 53 3.70 4.65 -6.24
C SER A 53 2.62 3.77 -5.60
N GLY A 54 2.86 3.29 -4.38
CA GLY A 54 1.90 2.49 -3.64
C GLY A 54 1.69 1.08 -4.19
N SER A 55 0.56 0.49 -3.82
CA SER A 55 0.25 -0.91 -4.12
C SER A 55 0.00 -1.15 -5.60
N PHE A 56 -0.46 -0.14 -6.32
CA PHE A 56 -0.74 -0.24 -7.75
C PHE A 56 0.57 -0.33 -8.56
N GLY A 57 1.54 0.54 -8.27
CA GLY A 57 2.87 0.50 -8.92
C GLY A 57 3.63 -0.81 -8.66
N LYS A 58 3.37 -1.48 -7.55
CA LYS A 58 3.97 -2.76 -7.16
C LYS A 58 3.20 -3.99 -7.62
N HIS A 59 2.06 -3.84 -8.30
CA HIS A 59 1.15 -4.92 -8.69
C HIS A 59 0.64 -5.78 -7.52
N THR A 60 0.43 -5.17 -6.36
CA THR A 60 -0.10 -5.81 -5.14
C THR A 60 -1.43 -5.22 -4.69
N ALA A 61 -2.10 -4.44 -5.54
CA ALA A 61 -3.43 -3.91 -5.29
C ALA A 61 -4.51 -5.02 -5.31
N ILE A 62 -5.57 -4.81 -4.54
CA ILE A 62 -6.76 -5.67 -4.48
C ILE A 62 -8.02 -4.81 -4.61
N ASN A 63 -9.08 -5.32 -5.24
CA ASN A 63 -10.25 -4.54 -5.62
C ASN A 63 -11.12 -4.07 -4.45
N ILE A 64 -10.98 -4.66 -3.26
CA ILE A 64 -11.72 -4.24 -2.06
C ILE A 64 -11.08 -3.04 -1.36
N LYS A 65 -9.80 -2.74 -1.65
CA LYS A 65 -9.07 -1.60 -1.10
C LYS A 65 -7.86 -1.28 -1.94
N PHE A 66 -7.87 -0.14 -2.60
CA PHE A 66 -6.74 0.37 -3.37
C PHE A 66 -6.72 1.90 -3.31
N ASP A 67 -5.56 2.46 -3.54
CA ASP A 67 -5.27 3.87 -3.69
C ASP A 67 -4.28 4.04 -4.84
N LEU A 68 -4.29 5.20 -5.46
CA LEU A 68 -3.29 5.60 -6.43
C LEU A 68 -2.50 6.78 -5.86
N ASP A 69 -1.23 6.52 -5.60
CA ASP A 69 -0.33 7.51 -5.01
C ASP A 69 0.58 8.11 -6.07
N ILE A 70 0.88 9.39 -5.93
CA ILE A 70 1.82 10.14 -6.77
C ILE A 70 3.00 10.55 -5.89
N VAL A 71 4.21 10.27 -6.32
CA VAL A 71 5.42 10.90 -5.77
C VAL A 71 5.88 11.98 -6.72
N VAL A 72 6.09 13.19 -6.19
CA VAL A 72 6.53 14.36 -6.94
C VAL A 72 7.97 14.70 -6.56
N PRO A 73 8.95 14.34 -7.41
CA PRO A 73 10.36 14.57 -7.10
C PRO A 73 10.75 16.00 -7.46
N PHE A 74 11.11 16.80 -6.44
CA PHE A 74 11.62 18.15 -6.59
C PHE A 74 13.13 18.17 -6.67
N LYS A 75 13.68 19.11 -7.46
CA LYS A 75 15.09 19.41 -7.50
C LYS A 75 15.56 20.01 -6.18
N ARG A 76 16.84 19.82 -5.86
CA ARG A 76 17.41 20.21 -4.56
C ARG A 76 17.23 21.68 -4.23
N ASN A 77 17.33 22.55 -5.23
CA ASN A 77 17.34 24.01 -5.09
C ASN A 77 15.97 24.67 -5.32
N SER A 78 14.90 23.90 -5.60
CA SER A 78 13.57 24.47 -5.84
C SER A 78 12.96 25.12 -4.61
N PHE A 79 13.33 24.67 -3.40
CA PHE A 79 12.89 25.22 -2.13
C PHE A 79 14.03 25.29 -1.13
N ALA A 80 14.02 26.28 -0.23
CA ALA A 80 15.02 26.40 0.83
C ALA A 80 14.89 25.24 1.83
N THR A 81 13.66 24.85 2.20
CA THR A 81 13.37 23.77 3.14
C THR A 81 12.42 22.73 2.56
N ILE A 82 12.39 21.53 3.14
CA ILE A 82 11.46 20.46 2.78
C ILE A 82 10.03 20.80 3.26
N GLU A 83 9.92 21.55 4.35
CA GLU A 83 8.64 22.04 4.86
C GLU A 83 8.01 23.06 3.90
N GLU A 84 8.79 24.01 3.39
CA GLU A 84 8.32 24.95 2.37
C GLU A 84 7.84 24.23 1.13
N MET A 85 8.58 23.24 0.63
CA MET A 85 8.16 22.39 -0.49
C MET A 85 6.80 21.75 -0.21
N TYR A 86 6.63 21.10 0.95
CA TYR A 86 5.39 20.43 1.30
C TYR A 86 4.22 21.41 1.38
N ASN A 87 4.42 22.57 2.00
CA ASN A 87 3.39 23.61 2.12
C ASN A 87 3.05 24.22 0.77
N ALA A 88 4.03 24.52 -0.08
CA ALA A 88 3.78 25.07 -1.42
C ALA A 88 2.95 24.10 -2.29
N VAL A 89 3.24 22.80 -2.23
CA VAL A 89 2.44 21.79 -2.95
C VAL A 89 1.03 21.71 -2.39
N TYR A 90 0.87 21.79 -1.07
CA TYR A 90 -0.45 21.84 -0.45
C TYR A 90 -1.24 23.07 -0.90
N ASP A 91 -0.64 24.26 -0.84
CA ASP A 91 -1.29 25.53 -1.19
C ASP A 91 -1.69 25.53 -2.68
N PHE A 92 -0.84 25.03 -3.58
CA PHE A 92 -1.17 24.87 -4.99
C PHE A 92 -2.38 23.94 -5.22
N LEU A 93 -2.37 22.75 -4.59
CA LEU A 93 -3.47 21.80 -4.73
C LEU A 93 -4.76 22.33 -4.10
N TYR A 94 -4.65 23.06 -3.00
CA TYR A 94 -5.79 23.72 -2.34
C TYR A 94 -6.44 24.74 -3.27
N GLU A 95 -5.65 25.64 -3.84
CA GLU A 95 -6.15 26.67 -4.78
C GLU A 95 -6.76 26.05 -6.04
N LYS A 96 -6.13 25.01 -6.57
CA LYS A 96 -6.60 24.37 -7.81
C LYS A 96 -7.86 23.52 -7.62
N TYR A 97 -7.97 22.78 -6.51
CA TYR A 97 -9.02 21.78 -6.35
C TYR A 97 -10.05 22.12 -5.26
N GLU A 98 -9.63 22.61 -4.08
CA GLU A 98 -10.56 22.92 -3.00
C GLU A 98 -11.23 24.28 -3.19
N ASN A 99 -10.46 25.30 -3.47
CA ASN A 99 -10.99 26.65 -3.68
C ASN A 99 -11.93 26.74 -4.91
N THR A 100 -11.72 25.88 -5.91
CA THR A 100 -12.63 25.74 -7.07
C THR A 100 -13.82 24.81 -6.80
N GLY A 101 -13.88 24.19 -5.62
CA GLY A 101 -14.97 23.30 -5.21
C GLY A 101 -14.97 21.93 -5.88
N LEU A 102 -13.86 21.50 -6.51
CA LEU A 102 -13.74 20.20 -7.17
C LEU A 102 -13.42 19.05 -6.22
N ALA A 103 -12.61 19.33 -5.18
CA ALA A 103 -12.19 18.32 -4.22
C ALA A 103 -12.00 18.94 -2.83
N GLN A 104 -11.83 18.11 -1.81
CA GLN A 104 -11.27 18.47 -0.52
C GLN A 104 -9.78 18.18 -0.53
N VAL A 105 -8.94 19.11 -0.06
CA VAL A 105 -7.49 18.94 0.03
C VAL A 105 -7.04 18.99 1.49
N ARG A 106 -6.31 17.97 1.94
CA ARG A 106 -5.91 17.88 3.34
C ARG A 106 -4.47 17.47 3.51
N LYS A 107 -3.79 18.09 4.47
CA LYS A 107 -2.46 17.67 4.91
C LYS A 107 -2.57 16.35 5.67
N GLN A 108 -1.78 15.38 5.25
CA GLN A 108 -1.64 14.09 5.92
C GLN A 108 -0.25 13.98 6.57
N LYS A 109 0.17 12.79 6.94
CA LYS A 109 1.44 12.52 7.61
C LYS A 109 2.65 12.92 6.76
N VAL A 110 2.72 12.45 5.53
CA VAL A 110 3.78 12.71 4.54
C VAL A 110 3.22 13.09 3.18
N SER A 111 1.94 12.85 2.95
CA SER A 111 1.22 13.12 1.71
C SER A 111 0.23 14.27 1.87
N ILE A 112 -0.28 14.71 0.74
CA ILE A 112 -1.40 15.64 0.63
C ILE A 112 -2.51 14.87 -0.07
N GLY A 113 -3.64 14.64 0.62
CA GLY A 113 -4.78 13.94 0.08
C GLY A 113 -5.67 14.88 -0.73
N VAL A 114 -5.96 14.56 -1.99
CA VAL A 114 -6.94 15.23 -2.85
C VAL A 114 -8.14 14.30 -3.00
N ILE A 115 -9.26 14.66 -2.37
CA ILE A 115 -10.47 13.85 -2.30
C ILE A 115 -11.54 14.53 -3.17
N PHE A 116 -11.73 14.00 -4.37
CA PHE A 116 -12.72 14.54 -5.31
C PHE A 116 -14.13 14.28 -4.80
N LYS A 117 -15.06 15.17 -5.17
CA LYS A 117 -16.50 14.94 -4.92
C LYS A 117 -16.95 13.66 -5.61
N ALA A 118 -17.89 12.96 -4.99
CA ALA A 118 -18.50 11.79 -5.61
C ALA A 118 -19.10 12.17 -6.98
N ASP A 119 -18.86 11.32 -7.96
CA ASP A 119 -19.41 11.50 -9.30
C ASP A 119 -20.89 11.06 -9.37
N LYS A 120 -21.47 11.07 -10.56
CA LYS A 120 -22.86 10.65 -10.80
C LYS A 120 -23.15 9.18 -10.46
N ASP A 121 -22.10 8.35 -10.44
CA ASP A 121 -22.19 6.93 -10.11
C ASP A 121 -22.00 6.71 -8.59
N GLY A 122 -21.75 7.77 -7.83
CA GLY A 122 -21.46 7.75 -6.39
C GLY A 122 -20.01 7.41 -6.05
N ASP A 123 -19.13 7.30 -7.04
CA ASP A 123 -17.73 6.98 -6.84
C ASP A 123 -16.96 8.20 -6.31
N GLN A 124 -16.33 8.05 -5.15
CA GLN A 124 -15.46 9.07 -4.58
C GLN A 124 -14.00 8.68 -4.78
N ILE A 125 -13.24 9.53 -5.45
CA ILE A 125 -11.84 9.30 -5.81
C ILE A 125 -10.94 10.09 -4.86
N SER A 126 -9.91 9.43 -4.34
CA SER A 126 -8.89 10.05 -3.50
C SER A 126 -7.51 9.70 -4.04
N ILE A 127 -6.67 10.73 -4.24
CA ILE A 127 -5.29 10.60 -4.70
C ILE A 127 -4.38 11.20 -3.63
N ASP A 128 -3.36 10.47 -3.23
CA ASP A 128 -2.34 10.94 -2.30
C ASP A 128 -1.12 11.44 -3.07
N VAL A 129 -0.76 12.70 -2.86
CA VAL A 129 0.41 13.35 -3.46
C VAL A 129 1.51 13.46 -2.41
N VAL A 130 2.67 12.87 -2.69
CA VAL A 130 3.84 12.86 -1.80
C VAL A 130 4.95 13.70 -2.40
N PRO A 131 5.15 14.94 -1.95
CA PRO A 131 6.29 15.73 -2.35
C PRO A 131 7.58 15.17 -1.75
N GLY A 132 8.61 15.01 -2.57
CA GLY A 132 9.93 14.59 -2.13
C GLY A 132 11.02 15.39 -2.80
N ARG A 133 12.05 15.81 -2.07
CA ARG A 133 13.17 16.59 -2.60
C ARG A 133 14.39 15.72 -2.76
N GLU A 134 15.08 15.78 -3.90
CA GLU A 134 16.34 15.08 -4.09
C GLU A 134 17.37 15.45 -3.01
N ILE A 135 18.26 14.51 -2.69
CA ILE A 135 19.22 14.65 -1.59
C ILE A 135 20.35 15.61 -1.96
N SER A 136 20.90 15.44 -3.16
CA SER A 136 21.97 16.27 -3.71
C SER A 136 21.55 16.78 -5.09
N VAL A 137 22.11 17.90 -5.51
CA VAL A 137 21.82 18.53 -6.81
C VAL A 137 22.03 17.53 -7.94
N ASP A 138 21.05 17.40 -8.81
CA ASP A 138 21.02 16.54 -10.00
C ASP A 138 21.28 15.03 -9.73
N SER A 139 21.09 14.60 -8.48
CA SER A 139 21.33 13.20 -8.09
C SER A 139 20.15 12.28 -8.39
N TYR A 140 18.93 12.81 -8.47
CA TYR A 140 17.70 12.00 -8.53
C TYR A 140 17.64 11.06 -9.73
N LEU A 141 18.07 11.49 -10.91
CA LEU A 141 18.02 10.66 -12.11
C LEU A 141 18.89 9.40 -12.01
N ASN A 142 19.95 9.45 -11.21
CA ASN A 142 20.88 8.35 -11.03
C ASN A 142 20.49 7.42 -9.86
N VAL A 143 20.14 8.01 -8.70
CA VAL A 143 19.95 7.24 -7.45
C VAL A 143 18.50 7.13 -7.01
N ARG A 144 17.59 7.99 -7.48
CA ARG A 144 16.16 8.03 -7.16
C ARG A 144 15.84 8.27 -5.68
N ASP A 145 16.81 8.74 -4.91
CA ASP A 145 16.65 9.04 -3.48
C ASP A 145 15.99 10.38 -3.26
N LEU A 146 15.00 10.42 -2.39
CA LEU A 146 14.25 11.60 -2.00
C LEU A 146 14.20 11.74 -0.48
N ASN A 147 14.15 12.98 0.01
CA ASN A 147 13.72 13.29 1.36
C ASN A 147 12.25 13.72 1.35
N ILE A 148 11.41 13.06 2.16
CA ILE A 148 10.00 13.38 2.36
C ILE A 148 9.78 14.01 3.72
N TYR A 149 8.86 14.98 3.82
CA TYR A 149 8.55 15.74 5.04
C TYR A 149 7.53 15.03 5.91
N PHE A 150 7.70 15.09 7.23
CA PHE A 150 6.71 14.66 8.21
C PHE A 150 5.91 15.85 8.73
N ASN A 151 4.67 15.97 8.31
CA ASN A 151 3.77 17.04 8.72
C ASN A 151 3.10 16.81 10.08
N LYS A 152 3.10 15.57 10.59
CA LYS A 152 2.51 15.20 11.88
C LYS A 152 3.48 14.35 12.68
N ASP A 153 3.39 14.44 14.01
CA ASP A 153 4.10 13.52 14.88
C ASP A 153 3.65 12.07 14.61
N THR A 154 4.61 11.20 14.55
CA THR A 154 4.38 9.77 14.37
C THR A 154 5.41 8.99 15.17
N TRP A 155 5.12 7.73 15.44
CA TRP A 155 6.06 6.88 16.16
C TRP A 155 7.41 6.85 15.43
N GLY A 156 8.46 7.34 16.08
CA GLY A 156 9.82 7.43 15.55
C GLY A 156 10.16 8.67 14.72
N PHE A 157 9.16 9.55 14.41
CA PHE A 157 9.40 10.79 13.68
C PHE A 157 8.50 11.90 14.22
N SER A 158 9.11 13.05 14.52
CA SER A 158 8.40 14.25 14.93
C SER A 158 8.02 15.11 13.73
N LYS A 159 6.94 15.90 13.87
CA LYS A 159 6.62 16.94 12.90
C LYS A 159 7.84 17.84 12.67
N GLY A 160 8.10 18.21 11.41
CA GLY A 160 9.25 18.99 11.03
C GLY A 160 10.50 18.18 10.71
N THR A 161 10.48 16.86 10.87
CA THR A 161 11.55 15.97 10.45
C THR A 161 11.35 15.49 9.00
N TYR A 162 12.34 14.79 8.48
CA TYR A 162 12.25 14.17 7.15
C TYR A 162 12.84 12.77 7.16
N MET A 163 12.44 11.99 6.19
CA MET A 163 12.95 10.64 5.97
C MET A 163 13.39 10.47 4.52
N LYS A 164 14.53 9.81 4.34
CA LYS A 164 14.95 9.33 3.03
C LYS A 164 13.98 8.23 2.54
N THR A 165 13.65 8.26 1.27
CA THR A 165 12.90 7.19 0.59
C THR A 165 13.41 7.00 -0.83
N ASN A 166 13.21 5.80 -1.39
CA ASN A 166 13.47 5.48 -2.77
C ASN A 166 12.34 4.56 -3.29
N ILE A 167 11.38 5.16 -3.93
CA ILE A 167 10.19 4.43 -4.43
C ILE A 167 10.57 3.45 -5.53
N GLN A 168 11.54 3.80 -6.37
CA GLN A 168 12.01 2.89 -7.42
C GLN A 168 12.62 1.62 -6.83
N SER A 169 13.45 1.74 -5.80
CA SER A 169 13.99 0.57 -5.07
C SER A 169 12.91 -0.32 -4.47
N GLN A 170 11.84 0.27 -3.93
CA GLN A 170 10.71 -0.50 -3.42
C GLN A 170 9.98 -1.26 -4.54
N ILE A 171 9.80 -0.64 -5.70
CA ILE A 171 9.18 -1.28 -6.87
C ILE A 171 10.09 -2.39 -7.43
N ASP A 172 11.37 -2.10 -7.59
CA ASP A 172 12.34 -3.05 -8.16
C ASP A 172 12.53 -4.29 -7.28
N THR A 173 12.45 -4.13 -5.95
CA THR A 173 12.55 -5.25 -5.00
C THR A 173 11.44 -6.29 -5.20
N ILE A 174 10.26 -5.89 -5.67
CA ILE A 174 9.13 -6.80 -5.89
C ILE A 174 8.91 -7.14 -7.37
N LYS A 175 9.65 -6.48 -8.26
CA LYS A 175 9.59 -6.74 -9.70
C LYS A 175 9.96 -8.20 -9.99
N SER A 176 9.17 -8.87 -10.84
CA SER A 176 9.38 -10.28 -11.21
C SER A 176 9.25 -11.31 -10.08
N ARG A 177 8.66 -10.94 -8.93
CA ARG A 177 8.39 -11.82 -7.79
C ARG A 177 6.90 -12.20 -7.77
N ASP A 178 6.49 -13.07 -8.68
CA ASP A 178 5.06 -13.38 -8.90
C ASP A 178 4.43 -14.14 -7.74
N ASP A 179 5.13 -15.08 -7.13
CA ASP A 179 4.63 -15.84 -5.98
C ASP A 179 4.51 -14.95 -4.75
N GLU A 180 5.51 -14.13 -4.48
CA GLU A 180 5.47 -13.17 -3.38
C GLU A 180 4.31 -12.18 -3.56
N ARG A 181 4.09 -11.66 -4.77
CA ARG A 181 2.95 -10.77 -5.05
C ARG A 181 1.60 -11.43 -4.82
N LYS A 182 1.46 -12.72 -5.12
CA LYS A 182 0.23 -13.48 -4.81
C LYS A 182 0.01 -13.56 -3.30
N ILE A 183 1.05 -13.91 -2.55
CA ILE A 183 0.93 -14.04 -1.09
C ILE A 183 0.75 -12.69 -0.41
N ILE A 184 1.42 -11.64 -0.87
CA ILE A 184 1.18 -10.27 -0.39
C ILE A 184 -0.29 -9.87 -0.57
N ARG A 185 -0.90 -10.18 -1.72
CA ARG A 185 -2.33 -9.92 -1.93
C ARG A 185 -3.20 -10.74 -0.97
N LEU A 186 -2.90 -12.01 -0.77
CA LEU A 186 -3.61 -12.85 0.21
C LEU A 186 -3.50 -12.28 1.63
N LEU A 187 -2.31 -11.85 2.07
CA LEU A 187 -2.15 -11.23 3.39
C LEU A 187 -2.87 -9.88 3.51
N LYS A 188 -2.97 -9.12 2.43
CA LYS A 188 -3.78 -7.89 2.40
C LYS A 188 -5.28 -8.21 2.49
N ILE A 189 -5.75 -9.26 1.80
CA ILE A 189 -7.12 -9.73 1.89
C ILE A 189 -7.42 -10.19 3.32
N TRP A 190 -6.57 -11.06 3.89
CA TRP A 190 -6.68 -11.47 5.28
C TRP A 190 -6.76 -10.27 6.22
N LYS A 191 -5.82 -9.35 6.12
CA LYS A 191 -5.76 -8.14 6.95
C LYS A 191 -7.06 -7.34 6.87
N HIS A 192 -7.57 -7.11 5.66
CA HIS A 192 -8.76 -6.30 5.45
C HIS A 192 -10.03 -7.01 5.92
N SER A 193 -10.21 -8.27 5.54
CA SER A 193 -11.39 -9.05 5.89
C SER A 193 -11.50 -9.39 7.37
N ASN A 194 -10.36 -9.40 8.08
CA ASN A 194 -10.33 -9.66 9.53
C ASN A 194 -10.09 -8.39 10.36
N SER A 195 -10.24 -7.20 9.76
CA SER A 195 -10.11 -5.88 10.43
C SER A 195 -8.78 -5.69 11.18
N GLU A 196 -7.68 -6.19 10.59
CA GLU A 196 -6.37 -6.10 11.20
C GLU A 196 -5.73 -4.73 10.99
N SER A 197 -5.13 -4.16 12.03
CA SER A 197 -4.52 -2.83 12.02
C SER A 197 -3.10 -2.77 11.46
N TYR A 198 -2.46 -3.90 11.18
CA TYR A 198 -1.08 -3.93 10.67
C TYR A 198 -0.97 -3.22 9.32
N LYS A 199 0.15 -2.52 9.09
CA LYS A 199 0.41 -1.86 7.82
C LYS A 199 0.60 -2.87 6.69
N SER A 200 0.03 -2.59 5.51
CA SER A 200 0.17 -3.46 4.33
C SER A 200 1.62 -3.60 3.90
N PHE A 201 2.42 -2.54 4.03
CA PHE A 201 3.84 -2.56 3.71
C PHE A 201 4.64 -3.51 4.63
N LEU A 202 4.23 -3.63 5.90
CA LEU A 202 4.82 -4.61 6.82
C LEU A 202 4.59 -6.05 6.32
N MET A 203 3.37 -6.38 5.87
CA MET A 203 3.05 -7.70 5.29
C MET A 203 3.85 -7.98 4.02
N GLU A 204 4.06 -6.97 3.19
CA GLU A 204 4.91 -7.04 2.00
C GLU A 204 6.35 -7.42 2.37
N LEU A 205 6.97 -6.70 3.30
CA LEU A 205 8.35 -6.96 3.73
C LEU A 205 8.53 -8.31 4.44
N PHE A 206 7.55 -8.74 5.24
CA PHE A 206 7.57 -10.08 5.80
C PHE A 206 7.59 -11.16 4.72
N THR A 207 6.73 -11.01 3.71
CA THR A 207 6.66 -11.97 2.61
C THR A 207 7.97 -12.03 1.85
N LEU A 208 8.51 -10.88 1.43
CA LEU A 208 9.79 -10.80 0.72
C LEU A 208 10.91 -11.46 1.54
N LYS A 209 11.02 -11.10 2.82
CA LYS A 209 12.05 -11.64 3.71
C LYS A 209 11.89 -13.15 3.95
N ALA A 210 10.66 -13.66 4.01
CA ALA A 210 10.41 -15.09 4.14
C ALA A 210 10.96 -15.87 2.95
N PHE A 211 10.71 -15.42 1.74
CA PHE A 211 11.26 -16.05 0.52
C PHE A 211 12.78 -15.91 0.42
N ASP A 212 13.34 -14.77 0.85
CA ASP A 212 14.79 -14.55 0.81
C ASP A 212 15.56 -15.37 1.86
N LYS A 213 14.91 -15.77 2.96
CA LYS A 213 15.57 -16.42 4.11
C LYS A 213 15.15 -17.86 4.34
N SER A 214 14.17 -18.37 3.64
CA SER A 214 13.64 -19.72 3.80
C SER A 214 13.33 -20.32 2.42
N THR A 215 13.46 -21.65 2.32
CA THR A 215 13.03 -22.39 1.13
C THR A 215 11.51 -22.53 1.14
N ILE A 216 10.82 -21.63 0.43
CA ILE A 216 9.36 -21.63 0.29
C ILE A 216 9.00 -22.12 -1.10
N THR A 217 8.48 -23.34 -1.20
CA THR A 217 8.14 -24.02 -2.45
C THR A 217 6.77 -24.69 -2.36
N GLY A 218 6.34 -25.34 -3.44
CA GLY A 218 5.10 -26.09 -3.46
C GLY A 218 3.92 -25.30 -4.06
N ASN A 219 2.70 -25.73 -3.74
CA ASN A 219 1.46 -25.10 -4.21
C ASN A 219 1.16 -23.78 -3.47
N LEU A 220 0.10 -23.08 -3.86
CA LEU A 220 -0.22 -21.76 -3.30
C LEU A 220 -0.47 -21.76 -1.78
N TRP A 221 -1.11 -22.83 -1.26
CA TRP A 221 -1.31 -22.96 0.19
C TRP A 221 0.03 -23.19 0.92
N GLU A 222 0.84 -24.13 0.43
CA GLU A 222 2.14 -24.44 1.05
C GLU A 222 3.05 -23.20 1.10
N LYS A 223 3.09 -22.41 0.03
CA LYS A 223 3.81 -21.14 0.01
C LYS A 223 3.24 -20.12 1.00
N THR A 224 1.90 -20.00 1.06
CA THR A 224 1.23 -19.10 2.01
C THR A 224 1.52 -19.53 3.45
N GLU A 225 1.34 -20.82 3.77
CA GLU A 225 1.64 -21.37 5.08
C GLU A 225 3.11 -21.17 5.46
N GLY A 226 4.03 -21.35 4.52
CA GLY A 226 5.47 -21.10 4.73
C GLY A 226 5.73 -19.65 5.18
N VAL A 227 5.08 -18.67 4.56
CA VAL A 227 5.18 -17.26 4.98
C VAL A 227 4.54 -17.03 6.35
N LEU A 228 3.35 -17.59 6.61
CA LEU A 228 2.72 -17.49 7.93
C LEU A 228 3.60 -18.09 9.04
N ARG A 229 4.22 -19.24 8.80
CA ARG A 229 5.17 -19.88 9.74
C ARG A 229 6.40 -19.00 9.94
N TYR A 230 6.95 -18.46 8.86
CA TYR A 230 8.09 -17.55 8.97
C TYR A 230 7.79 -16.32 9.84
N ILE A 231 6.63 -15.68 9.64
CA ILE A 231 6.20 -14.55 10.47
C ILE A 231 6.07 -15.00 11.92
N LYS A 232 5.33 -16.08 12.17
CA LYS A 232 5.09 -16.65 13.51
C LYS A 232 6.39 -16.86 14.28
N ASP A 233 7.39 -17.48 13.64
CA ASP A 233 8.61 -17.93 14.29
C ASP A 233 9.66 -16.80 14.46
N ASN A 234 9.55 -15.71 13.70
CA ASN A 234 10.58 -14.68 13.68
C ASN A 234 10.15 -13.31 14.24
N VAL A 235 8.85 -12.96 14.18
CA VAL A 235 8.40 -11.60 14.53
C VAL A 235 8.68 -11.22 15.99
N THR A 236 8.74 -12.18 16.89
CA THR A 236 8.99 -11.97 18.32
C THR A 236 10.48 -11.93 18.70
N ARG A 237 11.36 -12.27 17.78
CA ARG A 237 12.81 -12.26 18.04
C ARG A 237 13.32 -10.82 18.15
N GLU A 238 14.17 -10.55 19.11
CA GLU A 238 14.73 -9.23 19.37
C GLU A 238 15.65 -8.75 18.22
N ASP A 239 16.41 -9.67 17.63
CA ASP A 239 17.34 -9.42 16.52
C ASP A 239 16.66 -9.35 15.15
N PHE A 240 15.34 -9.61 15.08
CA PHE A 240 14.62 -9.61 13.83
C PHE A 240 14.35 -8.19 13.35
N THR A 241 14.73 -7.90 12.10
CA THR A 241 14.58 -6.60 11.46
C THR A 241 13.80 -6.69 10.15
N LEU A 242 13.06 -5.67 9.78
CA LEU A 242 12.46 -5.50 8.46
C LEU A 242 12.87 -4.16 7.87
N LYS A 243 13.90 -4.18 7.05
CA LYS A 243 14.44 -2.97 6.42
C LYS A 243 13.62 -2.57 5.21
N ASP A 244 13.30 -1.28 5.12
CA ASP A 244 12.68 -0.71 3.93
C ASP A 244 13.69 -0.71 2.76
N PRO A 245 13.38 -1.32 1.61
CA PRO A 245 14.27 -1.31 0.44
C PRO A 245 14.60 0.11 -0.06
N GLY A 246 13.69 1.05 0.15
CA GLY A 246 13.90 2.46 -0.20
C GLY A 246 14.70 3.24 0.84
N ASN A 247 14.86 2.70 2.04
CA ASN A 247 15.64 3.29 3.13
C ASN A 247 16.14 2.20 4.10
N PRO A 248 17.29 1.58 3.85
CA PRO A 248 17.80 0.49 4.70
C PRO A 248 18.04 0.87 6.18
N SER A 249 18.10 2.17 6.50
CA SER A 249 18.17 2.65 7.89
C SER A 249 16.79 2.61 8.59
N ASN A 250 15.70 2.57 7.83
CA ASN A 250 14.35 2.46 8.35
C ASN A 250 14.00 0.98 8.62
N ASP A 251 13.90 0.63 9.90
CA ASP A 251 13.48 -0.71 10.32
C ASP A 251 12.04 -0.67 10.82
N LEU A 252 11.14 -1.24 10.04
CA LEU A 252 9.71 -1.24 10.35
C LEU A 252 9.37 -2.00 11.64
N MET A 253 10.24 -2.92 12.09
CA MET A 253 10.04 -3.63 13.35
C MET A 253 10.07 -2.71 14.57
N LYS A 254 10.74 -1.55 14.46
CA LYS A 254 10.74 -0.52 15.52
C LYS A 254 9.36 0.12 15.74
N ASN A 255 8.47 0.01 14.75
CA ASN A 255 7.12 0.53 14.84
C ASN A 255 6.13 -0.46 15.51
N LEU A 256 6.59 -1.65 15.89
CA LEU A 256 5.78 -2.65 16.59
C LEU A 256 6.24 -2.75 18.04
N THR A 257 5.30 -2.59 18.96
CA THR A 257 5.54 -2.90 20.37
C THR A 257 5.76 -4.42 20.56
N TRP A 258 6.30 -4.82 21.70
CA TRP A 258 6.41 -6.23 22.03
C TRP A 258 5.04 -6.94 21.97
N PHE A 259 3.99 -6.28 22.44
CA PHE A 259 2.63 -6.80 22.41
C PHE A 259 2.11 -6.99 20.98
N ASP A 260 2.37 -6.04 20.07
CA ASP A 260 1.99 -6.16 18.67
C ASP A 260 2.67 -7.36 18.01
N ARG A 261 3.95 -7.59 18.33
CA ARG A 261 4.73 -8.74 17.81
C ARG A 261 4.17 -10.06 18.31
N GLN A 262 3.89 -10.18 19.63
CA GLN A 262 3.28 -11.37 20.19
C GLN A 262 1.90 -11.64 19.60
N ASN A 263 1.08 -10.61 19.48
CA ASN A 263 -0.25 -10.71 18.88
C ASN A 263 -0.18 -11.19 17.42
N LEU A 264 0.75 -10.63 16.63
CA LEU A 264 0.92 -11.06 15.24
C LEU A 264 1.39 -12.52 15.15
N SER A 265 2.36 -12.95 15.98
CA SER A 265 2.79 -14.34 16.05
C SER A 265 1.64 -15.29 16.38
N ASN A 266 0.84 -14.96 17.40
CA ASN A 266 -0.32 -15.75 17.80
C ASN A 266 -1.40 -15.81 16.71
N LYS A 267 -1.64 -14.71 15.99
CA LYS A 267 -2.57 -14.70 14.85
C LYS A 267 -2.11 -15.62 13.74
N MET A 268 -0.84 -15.59 13.37
CA MET A 268 -0.28 -16.49 12.35
C MET A 268 -0.40 -17.96 12.79
N LYS A 269 -0.09 -18.25 14.07
CA LYS A 269 -0.27 -19.57 14.64
C LYS A 269 -1.73 -20.04 14.55
N ASN A 270 -2.67 -19.22 14.99
CA ASN A 270 -4.10 -19.55 14.97
C ASN A 270 -4.62 -19.81 13.55
N ILE A 271 -4.20 -19.04 12.56
CA ILE A 271 -4.58 -19.28 11.16
C ILE A 271 -4.12 -20.67 10.72
N ILE A 272 -2.86 -21.00 10.96
CA ILE A 272 -2.27 -22.29 10.59
C ILE A 272 -3.00 -23.43 11.29
N ASP A 273 -3.13 -23.37 12.62
CA ASP A 273 -3.73 -24.44 13.42
C ASP A 273 -5.18 -24.70 13.03
N ARG A 274 -5.99 -23.64 12.92
CA ARG A 274 -7.41 -23.74 12.56
C ARG A 274 -7.63 -24.31 11.15
N ILE A 275 -6.80 -23.89 10.19
CA ILE A 275 -6.91 -24.41 8.80
C ILE A 275 -6.40 -25.86 8.73
N THR A 276 -5.40 -26.22 9.56
CA THR A 276 -4.91 -27.60 9.65
C THR A 276 -5.95 -28.51 10.27
N GLU A 277 -6.60 -28.07 11.34
CA GLU A 277 -7.65 -28.81 12.04
C GLU A 277 -8.89 -29.02 11.15
N ASN A 278 -9.32 -27.97 10.45
CA ASN A 278 -10.42 -28.04 9.49
C ASN A 278 -10.17 -27.11 8.30
N SER A 279 -10.02 -27.69 7.10
CA SER A 279 -9.73 -26.93 5.88
C SER A 279 -10.81 -25.89 5.50
N GLU A 280 -12.05 -26.05 5.97
CA GLU A 280 -13.13 -25.08 5.75
C GLU A 280 -12.82 -23.71 6.40
N ASN A 281 -12.03 -23.69 7.45
CA ASN A 281 -11.64 -22.45 8.15
C ASN A 281 -10.84 -21.47 7.25
N ILE A 282 -10.26 -21.95 6.15
CA ILE A 282 -9.58 -21.09 5.18
C ILE A 282 -10.50 -20.02 4.62
N LYS A 283 -11.77 -20.30 4.46
CA LYS A 283 -12.80 -19.36 3.95
C LYS A 283 -13.03 -18.18 4.89
N THR A 284 -12.84 -18.38 6.20
CA THR A 284 -12.95 -17.31 7.19
C THR A 284 -11.77 -16.35 7.13
N TYR A 285 -10.56 -16.89 7.00
CA TYR A 285 -9.35 -16.07 6.99
C TYR A 285 -9.09 -15.42 5.63
N PHE A 286 -9.45 -16.11 4.56
CA PHE A 286 -9.25 -15.69 3.17
C PHE A 286 -10.57 -15.82 2.42
N PRO A 287 -11.54 -14.91 2.63
CA PRO A 287 -12.82 -14.99 1.94
C PRO A 287 -12.68 -14.60 0.45
N VAL A 288 -13.52 -15.19 -0.39
CA VAL A 288 -13.74 -14.71 -1.75
C VAL A 288 -14.44 -13.34 -1.72
N ASN A 289 -14.24 -12.53 -2.73
CA ASN A 289 -15.06 -11.33 -2.90
C ASN A 289 -16.40 -11.75 -3.53
N LYS A 290 -17.47 -11.70 -2.73
CA LYS A 290 -18.80 -12.15 -3.13
C LYS A 290 -19.40 -11.35 -4.29
N ASP A 291 -18.99 -10.10 -4.46
CA ASP A 291 -19.47 -9.25 -5.58
C ASP A 291 -18.99 -9.79 -6.94
N PHE A 292 -17.93 -10.59 -6.96
CA PHE A 292 -17.29 -11.13 -8.16
C PHE A 292 -17.15 -12.66 -8.15
N ASP A 293 -17.74 -13.35 -7.16
CA ASP A 293 -17.76 -14.80 -7.11
C ASP A 293 -18.81 -15.35 -8.07
N THR A 294 -18.35 -15.88 -9.20
CA THR A 294 -19.21 -16.49 -10.21
C THR A 294 -19.68 -17.90 -9.85
N THR A 295 -19.12 -18.51 -8.81
CA THR A 295 -19.46 -19.88 -8.39
C THR A 295 -20.77 -19.96 -7.60
N GLU A 296 -21.26 -18.85 -7.03
CA GLU A 296 -22.53 -18.76 -6.29
C GLU A 296 -23.63 -17.95 -7.02
N SER A 297 -23.48 -17.67 -8.31
CA SER A 297 -24.36 -16.75 -9.03
C SER A 297 -25.70 -17.37 -9.41
N TYR A 298 -26.68 -17.31 -8.50
CA TYR A 298 -28.10 -17.09 -8.80
C TYR A 298 -28.71 -16.20 -7.69
N GLY A 299 -28.50 -14.87 -7.74
CA GLY A 299 -29.11 -13.92 -6.81
C GLY A 299 -28.59 -12.49 -6.99
N LEU A 300 -29.51 -11.57 -7.21
CA LEU A 300 -29.41 -10.13 -7.45
C LEU A 300 -28.19 -9.39 -6.90
N LYS A 301 -27.47 -8.74 -7.81
CA LYS A 301 -26.36 -7.82 -7.51
C LYS A 301 -26.89 -6.52 -6.90
N GLY A 302 -26.60 -6.29 -5.63
CA GLY A 302 -26.65 -4.98 -5.01
C GLY A 302 -25.25 -4.39 -4.96
N SER A 303 -25.03 -3.22 -5.56
CA SER A 303 -23.74 -2.51 -5.47
C SER A 303 -23.53 -2.03 -4.04
N SER A 304 -22.64 -2.67 -3.30
CA SER A 304 -22.11 -2.11 -2.05
C SER A 304 -21.04 -1.06 -2.41
N GLY A 305 -21.30 0.21 -2.06
CA GLY A 305 -20.35 1.29 -2.27
C GLY A 305 -18.99 0.97 -1.63
N LEU A 306 -17.91 1.14 -2.41
CA LEU A 306 -16.54 0.96 -1.94
C LEU A 306 -16.24 2.01 -0.85
N SER A 307 -15.88 1.57 0.36
CA SER A 307 -15.56 2.46 1.46
C SER A 307 -14.17 3.07 1.29
N ILE A 308 -14.08 4.40 1.51
CA ILE A 308 -12.82 5.13 1.51
C ILE A 308 -11.95 4.68 2.70
N PRO A 309 -10.65 4.44 2.51
CA PRO A 309 -9.74 4.10 3.60
C PRO A 309 -9.65 5.22 4.64
N LYS A 310 -9.64 4.89 5.94
CA LYS A 310 -9.39 5.84 7.02
C LYS A 310 -7.93 6.33 6.98
N ASP A 311 -7.71 7.61 7.38
CA ASP A 311 -6.46 8.37 7.28
C ASP A 311 -5.19 7.67 7.80
N ASP A 312 -5.30 6.87 8.85
CA ASP A 312 -4.15 6.30 9.56
C ASP A 312 -3.47 5.12 8.82
N GLN A 313 -4.01 4.71 7.68
CA GLN A 313 -3.52 3.53 6.94
C GLN A 313 -2.82 3.87 5.63
N ARG A 314 -2.78 5.14 5.26
CA ARG A 314 -2.10 5.62 4.05
C ARG A 314 -0.67 5.99 4.40
N PHE A 315 0.26 5.64 3.57
CA PHE A 315 1.70 5.81 3.77
C PHE A 315 2.22 5.33 5.14
N GLY A 316 2.69 4.10 5.14
CA GLY A 316 3.33 3.47 6.28
C GLY A 316 4.79 3.71 6.37
#